data_38a772c344a4b9d71878ecb855cfea67
#
_entry.id   38a772c344a4b9d71878ecb855cfea67
#
_cell.length_a   1.000
_cell.length_b   1.000
_cell.length_c   1.000
_cell.angle_alpha   90.00
_cell.angle_beta   90.00
_cell.angle_gamma   90.00
#
_symmetry.space_group_name_H-M   'P 1'
#
loop_
_entity.id
_entity.type
_entity.pdbx_description
1 polymer ?
#
loop_
_entity_poly.entity_id
_entity_poly.type
_entity_poly.pdbx_seq_one_letter_code
_entity_poly.pdbx_strand_id
1 'polypeptide(L)'
;MKIIIHRGTHQIGGCVTEIRTENTRIFIDMGSELPDADGNIPEETLTIEGVTQGDMNCDGVFFTHYHGDHIGMLSRILPGTPLYMGQAAKEVHLVLLKRINPDLVPAIEKIRSFEAGEKIVIGDISIIPLMVDHSAYDSYMFLIESEGKRILHTGDFRTHGFRGKAVLPMLKKYVGQVDVVITEGTTLSRDDSLTISEHELQQQAKELLSKYKYVFVICASTNIDRVASFHEATPRGKYFFCDSFQKDIIDIARKYGEKYTQLYSFKKALTFGKNLEEKADKLGFCMMVRGNKRFLEIVKKYRESYNTDSLVIYSMWEGYLKLPNNTLQPLLDGFQNVTHLHTSGHATPKAIVELCKTVEPTKAIIPIHSAAPELLGGLGLPYPIEYLSDGQVYEV
;
A
#
# COMPACT_ATOMS: atom_id res chain seq x y z
N MET A 1 -25.50 -9.31 12.20
CA MET A 1 -24.30 -9.24 11.35
C MET A 1 -23.10 -9.77 12.17
N LYS A 2 -22.20 -10.58 11.55
CA LYS A 2 -21.04 -11.19 12.22
C LYS A 2 -19.75 -10.79 11.53
N ILE A 3 -18.69 -10.57 12.31
CA ILE A 3 -17.32 -10.29 11.86
C ILE A 3 -16.45 -11.45 12.30
N ILE A 4 -15.59 -11.96 11.40
CA ILE A 4 -14.59 -12.96 11.71
C ILE A 4 -13.27 -12.50 11.08
N ILE A 5 -12.25 -12.31 11.91
CA ILE A 5 -10.91 -12.06 11.41
C ILE A 5 -10.24 -13.43 11.31
N HIS A 6 -10.09 -13.94 10.09
CA HIS A 6 -9.47 -15.26 9.89
C HIS A 6 -7.96 -15.23 10.10
N ARG A 7 -7.34 -14.07 9.81
CA ARG A 7 -5.92 -13.81 10.05
C ARG A 7 -5.65 -12.30 10.10
N GLY A 8 -4.70 -11.90 10.95
CA GLY A 8 -4.23 -10.52 11.07
C GLY A 8 -4.52 -9.88 12.42
N THR A 9 -5.05 -10.60 13.42
CA THR A 9 -5.34 -10.03 14.75
C THR A 9 -4.07 -9.73 15.56
N HIS A 10 -3.02 -10.54 15.44
CA HIS A 10 -1.76 -10.42 16.18
C HIS A 10 -0.52 -10.47 15.28
N GLN A 11 -0.68 -10.12 14.01
CA GLN A 11 0.42 -10.05 13.05
C GLN A 11 0.22 -8.90 12.07
N ILE A 12 1.32 -8.41 11.50
CA ILE A 12 1.31 -7.49 10.38
C ILE A 12 1.21 -8.32 9.10
N GLY A 13 0.26 -7.95 8.23
CA GLY A 13 0.03 -8.62 6.95
C GLY A 13 -0.82 -9.89 7.06
N GLY A 14 -1.05 -10.52 5.90
CA GLY A 14 -1.87 -11.71 5.77
C GLY A 14 -3.36 -11.48 6.06
N CYS A 15 -3.85 -10.26 5.89
CA CYS A 15 -5.20 -9.87 6.31
C CYS A 15 -6.30 -10.62 5.57
N VAL A 16 -7.22 -11.20 6.35
CA VAL A 16 -8.43 -11.84 5.84
C VAL A 16 -9.58 -11.59 6.82
N THR A 17 -10.54 -10.77 6.42
CA THR A 17 -11.72 -10.42 7.21
C THR A 17 -12.99 -10.90 6.53
N GLU A 18 -13.82 -11.67 7.24
CA GLU A 18 -15.15 -12.08 6.80
C GLU A 18 -16.23 -11.22 7.47
N ILE A 19 -17.17 -10.76 6.68
CA ILE A 19 -18.42 -10.12 7.14
C ILE A 19 -19.59 -10.95 6.62
N ARG A 20 -20.51 -11.35 7.51
CA ARG A 20 -21.66 -12.13 7.10
C ARG A 20 -22.94 -11.80 7.84
N THR A 21 -24.04 -11.98 7.16
CA THR A 21 -25.40 -12.05 7.69
C THR A 21 -25.88 -13.52 7.70
N GLU A 22 -27.17 -13.75 7.83
CA GLU A 22 -27.74 -15.08 7.63
C GLU A 22 -27.73 -15.50 6.15
N ASN A 23 -27.79 -14.54 5.23
CA ASN A 23 -28.01 -14.80 3.79
C ASN A 23 -26.80 -14.47 2.90
N THR A 24 -25.86 -13.66 3.38
CA THR A 24 -24.76 -13.12 2.56
C THR A 24 -23.44 -13.25 3.28
N ARG A 25 -22.41 -13.64 2.55
CA ARG A 25 -21.06 -13.84 3.07
C ARG A 25 -20.04 -13.18 2.15
N ILE A 26 -19.34 -12.16 2.64
CA ILE A 26 -18.31 -11.44 1.90
C ILE A 26 -16.98 -11.44 2.66
N PHE A 27 -15.91 -11.22 1.91
CA PHE A 27 -14.55 -11.08 2.47
C PHE A 27 -13.94 -9.74 2.07
N ILE A 28 -13.19 -9.17 3.00
CA ILE A 28 -12.30 -8.04 2.77
C ILE A 28 -10.87 -8.55 2.88
N ASP A 29 -10.17 -8.47 1.77
CA ASP A 29 -8.82 -8.97 1.54
C ASP A 29 -8.66 -10.50 1.67
N MET A 30 -7.68 -11.03 0.98
CA MET A 30 -7.19 -12.40 1.01
C MET A 30 -5.67 -12.34 0.89
N GLY A 31 -5.02 -11.90 1.96
CA GLY A 31 -3.60 -11.61 1.99
C GLY A 31 -2.74 -12.83 2.27
N SER A 32 -1.53 -12.89 1.72
CA SER A 32 -0.48 -13.82 2.13
C SER A 32 0.28 -13.29 3.33
N GLU A 33 0.88 -14.17 4.11
CA GLU A 33 1.80 -13.77 5.16
C GLU A 33 3.03 -13.07 4.60
N LEU A 34 3.59 -12.17 5.40
CA LEU A 34 4.88 -11.53 5.09
C LEU A 34 6.04 -12.49 5.38
N PRO A 35 7.20 -12.32 4.72
CA PRO A 35 8.40 -13.06 5.07
C PRO A 35 8.77 -12.87 6.54
N ASP A 36 9.27 -13.93 7.18
CA ASP A 36 9.83 -13.87 8.51
C ASP A 36 11.13 -13.03 8.58
N ALA A 37 11.72 -12.92 9.78
CA ALA A 37 12.97 -12.16 9.98
C ALA A 37 14.17 -12.73 9.18
N ASP A 38 14.12 -13.99 8.83
CA ASP A 38 15.13 -14.68 8.02
C ASP A 38 14.82 -14.61 6.51
N GLY A 39 13.71 -13.97 6.13
CA GLY A 39 13.28 -13.77 4.74
C GLY A 39 12.60 -14.99 4.11
N ASN A 40 12.26 -16.00 4.91
CA ASN A 40 11.50 -17.13 4.43
C ASN A 40 10.02 -16.73 4.30
N ILE A 41 9.41 -17.09 3.19
CA ILE A 41 7.97 -16.96 3.01
C ILE A 41 7.32 -18.16 3.69
N PRO A 42 6.47 -17.96 4.72
CA PRO A 42 5.76 -19.05 5.37
C PRO A 42 4.92 -19.84 4.35
N GLU A 43 4.82 -21.15 4.56
CA GLU A 43 3.88 -21.95 3.78
C GLU A 43 2.44 -21.50 4.10
N GLU A 44 1.66 -21.23 3.07
CA GLU A 44 0.28 -20.80 3.23
C GLU A 44 -0.60 -21.95 3.72
N THR A 45 -0.99 -21.90 4.97
CA THR A 45 -1.78 -22.94 5.66
C THR A 45 -3.24 -22.55 5.89
N LEU A 46 -3.60 -21.26 5.72
CA LEU A 46 -4.96 -20.81 5.97
C LEU A 46 -5.92 -21.44 4.94
N THR A 47 -6.90 -22.17 5.46
CA THR A 47 -7.98 -22.76 4.68
C THR A 47 -9.32 -22.27 5.20
N ILE A 48 -10.19 -21.84 4.28
CA ILE A 48 -11.52 -21.32 4.61
C ILE A 48 -12.53 -22.05 3.74
N GLU A 49 -13.41 -22.81 4.41
CA GLU A 49 -14.45 -23.58 3.72
C GLU A 49 -15.37 -22.65 2.87
N GLY A 50 -15.61 -23.05 1.65
CA GLY A 50 -16.40 -22.30 0.67
C GLY A 50 -15.68 -21.12 0.00
N VAL A 51 -14.37 -20.89 0.32
CA VAL A 51 -13.57 -19.79 -0.25
C VAL A 51 -12.27 -20.28 -0.83
N THR A 52 -11.50 -21.07 -0.07
CA THR A 52 -10.21 -21.64 -0.53
C THR A 52 -10.27 -23.15 -0.71
N GLN A 53 -11.30 -23.80 -0.17
CA GLN A 53 -11.56 -25.23 -0.30
C GLN A 53 -13.06 -25.53 -0.25
N GLY A 54 -13.46 -26.76 -0.61
CA GLY A 54 -14.85 -27.21 -0.61
C GLY A 54 -15.66 -26.62 -1.75
N ASP A 55 -16.98 -26.62 -1.58
CA ASP A 55 -17.90 -26.01 -2.52
C ASP A 55 -18.00 -24.50 -2.27
N MET A 56 -17.96 -23.71 -3.34
CA MET A 56 -17.99 -22.24 -3.25
C MET A 56 -19.22 -21.76 -2.46
N ASN A 57 -18.96 -21.03 -1.39
CA ASN A 57 -19.97 -20.38 -0.54
C ASN A 57 -19.47 -18.99 -0.11
N CYS A 58 -19.26 -18.11 -1.09
CA CYS A 58 -18.80 -16.74 -0.89
C CYS A 58 -19.42 -15.86 -1.98
N ASP A 59 -20.10 -14.80 -1.55
CA ASP A 59 -20.83 -13.91 -2.46
C ASP A 59 -19.94 -12.81 -3.03
N GLY A 60 -18.78 -12.55 -2.42
CA GLY A 60 -17.79 -11.63 -2.95
C GLY A 60 -16.55 -11.44 -2.09
N VAL A 61 -15.42 -11.18 -2.74
CA VAL A 61 -14.17 -10.77 -2.11
C VAL A 61 -13.81 -9.36 -2.59
N PHE A 62 -13.60 -8.44 -1.67
CA PHE A 62 -13.27 -7.04 -1.93
C PHE A 62 -11.83 -6.77 -1.50
N PHE A 63 -10.98 -6.34 -2.41
CA PHE A 63 -9.59 -6.00 -2.12
C PHE A 63 -9.46 -4.51 -1.84
N THR A 64 -8.88 -4.19 -0.67
CA THR A 64 -8.59 -2.82 -0.27
C THR A 64 -7.52 -2.20 -1.17
N HIS A 65 -6.49 -2.96 -1.53
CA HIS A 65 -5.40 -2.58 -2.42
C HIS A 65 -4.58 -3.80 -2.89
N TYR A 66 -3.49 -3.57 -3.64
CA TYR A 66 -2.73 -4.62 -4.33
C TYR A 66 -1.46 -5.11 -3.63
N HIS A 67 -1.20 -4.79 -2.37
CA HIS A 67 -0.06 -5.38 -1.65
C HIS A 67 -0.28 -6.88 -1.41
N GLY A 68 0.80 -7.67 -1.40
CA GLY A 68 0.72 -9.11 -1.31
C GLY A 68 0.05 -9.61 -0.02
N ASP A 69 0.22 -8.91 1.07
CA ASP A 69 -0.39 -9.19 2.36
C ASP A 69 -1.90 -8.84 2.45
N HIS A 70 -2.49 -8.38 1.32
CA HIS A 70 -3.92 -8.15 1.13
C HIS A 70 -4.53 -8.93 -0.04
N ILE A 71 -3.74 -9.28 -1.09
CA ILE A 71 -4.24 -10.01 -2.27
C ILE A 71 -3.47 -11.30 -2.58
N GLY A 72 -2.43 -11.61 -1.83
CA GLY A 72 -1.49 -12.68 -2.19
C GLY A 72 -2.08 -14.09 -2.27
N MET A 73 -3.22 -14.36 -1.61
CA MET A 73 -3.94 -15.62 -1.70
C MET A 73 -4.89 -15.71 -2.89
N LEU A 74 -4.83 -14.79 -3.86
CA LEU A 74 -5.71 -14.78 -5.02
C LEU A 74 -5.79 -16.14 -5.76
N SER A 75 -4.67 -16.84 -5.90
CA SER A 75 -4.60 -18.15 -6.55
C SER A 75 -5.32 -19.26 -5.78
N ARG A 76 -5.64 -19.05 -4.51
CA ARG A 76 -6.30 -20.03 -3.64
C ARG A 76 -7.81 -19.82 -3.58
N ILE A 77 -8.31 -18.69 -4.09
CA ILE A 77 -9.75 -18.42 -4.11
C ILE A 77 -10.42 -19.34 -5.12
N LEU A 78 -11.49 -20.01 -4.70
CA LEU A 78 -12.23 -20.95 -5.53
C LEU A 78 -12.74 -20.28 -6.82
N PRO A 79 -12.65 -20.97 -7.97
CA PRO A 79 -13.14 -20.46 -9.24
C PRO A 79 -14.63 -20.10 -9.17
N GLY A 80 -14.99 -18.96 -9.77
CA GLY A 80 -16.38 -18.47 -9.78
C GLY A 80 -16.72 -17.48 -8.68
N THR A 81 -15.90 -17.36 -7.62
CA THR A 81 -16.08 -16.35 -6.59
C THR A 81 -16.00 -14.93 -7.21
N PRO A 82 -17.01 -14.07 -6.99
CA PRO A 82 -16.96 -12.69 -7.46
C PRO A 82 -15.86 -11.90 -6.75
N LEU A 83 -14.98 -11.23 -7.52
CA LEU A 83 -13.87 -10.47 -7.00
C LEU A 83 -14.01 -9.00 -7.36
N TYR A 84 -13.65 -8.09 -6.43
CA TYR A 84 -13.81 -6.65 -6.58
C TYR A 84 -12.55 -5.88 -6.16
N MET A 85 -12.14 -4.88 -6.94
CA MET A 85 -10.96 -4.03 -6.67
C MET A 85 -11.11 -2.66 -7.33
N GLY A 86 -10.45 -1.64 -6.82
CA GLY A 86 -10.33 -0.33 -7.47
C GLY A 86 -9.77 -0.44 -8.89
N GLN A 87 -10.27 0.40 -9.79
CA GLN A 87 -9.95 0.31 -11.23
C GLN A 87 -8.46 0.53 -11.50
N ALA A 88 -7.83 1.54 -10.89
CA ALA A 88 -6.41 1.79 -11.09
C ALA A 88 -5.55 0.77 -10.34
N ALA A 89 -5.97 0.32 -9.16
CA ALA A 89 -5.32 -0.75 -8.39
C ALA A 89 -5.23 -2.04 -9.22
N LYS A 90 -6.32 -2.43 -9.89
CA LYS A 90 -6.36 -3.57 -10.81
C LYS A 90 -5.34 -3.43 -11.95
N GLU A 91 -5.28 -2.27 -12.61
CA GLU A 91 -4.33 -2.06 -13.71
C GLU A 91 -2.87 -2.09 -13.23
N VAL A 92 -2.57 -1.51 -12.06
CA VAL A 92 -1.23 -1.60 -11.45
C VAL A 92 -0.88 -3.04 -11.13
N HIS A 93 -1.81 -3.79 -10.54
CA HIS A 93 -1.59 -5.20 -10.20
C HIS A 93 -1.38 -6.08 -11.44
N LEU A 94 -2.08 -5.82 -12.54
CA LEU A 94 -1.83 -6.47 -13.83
C LEU A 94 -0.40 -6.24 -14.34
N VAL A 95 0.12 -5.02 -14.23
CA VAL A 95 1.52 -4.72 -14.61
C VAL A 95 2.51 -5.47 -13.73
N LEU A 96 2.24 -5.58 -12.42
CA LEU A 96 3.04 -6.37 -11.50
C LEU A 96 3.06 -7.85 -11.89
N LEU A 97 1.87 -8.47 -12.01
CA LEU A 97 1.74 -9.90 -12.23
C LEU A 97 2.30 -10.36 -13.57
N LYS A 98 2.20 -9.57 -14.63
CA LYS A 98 2.84 -9.87 -15.92
C LYS A 98 4.35 -10.11 -15.79
N ARG A 99 4.98 -9.63 -14.72
CA ARG A 99 6.42 -9.82 -14.46
C ARG A 99 6.73 -10.89 -13.42
N ILE A 100 5.94 -10.93 -12.33
CA ILE A 100 6.28 -11.77 -11.18
C ILE A 100 5.52 -13.09 -11.18
N ASN A 101 4.31 -13.13 -11.73
CA ASN A 101 3.50 -14.34 -11.83
C ASN A 101 2.45 -14.24 -12.95
N PRO A 102 2.86 -14.42 -14.23
CA PRO A 102 1.97 -14.28 -15.38
C PRO A 102 0.74 -15.20 -15.35
N ASP A 103 0.83 -16.33 -14.67
CA ASP A 103 -0.26 -17.33 -14.60
C ASP A 103 -1.49 -16.78 -13.85
N LEU A 104 -1.32 -15.77 -13.00
CA LEU A 104 -2.41 -15.11 -12.28
C LEU A 104 -3.09 -13.98 -13.08
N VAL A 105 -2.54 -13.57 -14.22
CA VAL A 105 -3.11 -12.49 -15.04
C VAL A 105 -4.59 -12.75 -15.41
N PRO A 106 -4.99 -13.96 -15.85
CA PRO A 106 -6.39 -14.23 -16.16
C PRO A 106 -7.35 -14.10 -14.95
N ALA A 107 -6.87 -14.33 -13.75
CA ALA A 107 -7.67 -14.15 -12.53
C ALA A 107 -7.92 -12.67 -12.25
N ILE A 108 -6.87 -11.83 -12.36
CA ILE A 108 -7.01 -10.37 -12.18
C ILE A 108 -7.90 -9.77 -13.25
N GLU A 109 -7.82 -10.20 -14.51
CA GLU A 109 -8.67 -9.68 -15.59
C GLU A 109 -10.16 -9.86 -15.30
N LYS A 110 -10.54 -10.91 -14.59
CA LYS A 110 -11.93 -11.20 -14.18
C LYS A 110 -12.41 -10.36 -12.99
N ILE A 111 -11.53 -9.70 -12.24
CA ILE A 111 -11.93 -8.84 -11.13
C ILE A 111 -12.83 -7.72 -11.64
N ARG A 112 -13.96 -7.50 -11.00
CA ARG A 112 -14.87 -6.38 -11.25
C ARG A 112 -14.28 -5.13 -10.62
N SER A 113 -14.20 -4.07 -11.40
CA SER A 113 -13.70 -2.80 -10.85
C SER A 113 -14.84 -1.97 -10.28
N PHE A 114 -14.52 -1.20 -9.24
CA PHE A 114 -15.40 -0.19 -8.66
C PHE A 114 -14.71 1.19 -8.63
N GLU A 115 -15.50 2.22 -8.43
CA GLU A 115 -15.04 3.59 -8.20
C GLU A 115 -15.36 4.05 -6.77
N ALA A 116 -14.62 5.07 -6.30
CA ALA A 116 -14.87 5.65 -4.98
C ALA A 116 -16.29 6.19 -4.84
N GLY A 117 -16.98 5.83 -3.76
CA GLY A 117 -18.34 6.26 -3.46
C GLY A 117 -19.44 5.47 -4.19
N GLU A 118 -19.09 4.52 -5.05
CA GLU A 118 -20.06 3.63 -5.69
C GLU A 118 -20.67 2.68 -4.64
N LYS A 119 -22.01 2.65 -4.55
CA LYS A 119 -22.69 1.70 -3.67
C LYS A 119 -22.86 0.35 -4.38
N ILE A 120 -22.17 -0.66 -3.87
CA ILE A 120 -22.25 -2.05 -4.36
C ILE A 120 -23.14 -2.82 -3.41
N VAL A 121 -24.11 -3.57 -3.94
CA VAL A 121 -25.04 -4.38 -3.15
C VAL A 121 -24.81 -5.85 -3.46
N ILE A 122 -24.52 -6.63 -2.44
CA ILE A 122 -24.36 -8.08 -2.51
C ILE A 122 -25.34 -8.70 -1.51
N GLY A 123 -26.37 -9.37 -2.03
CA GLY A 123 -27.46 -9.88 -1.18
C GLY A 123 -28.07 -8.77 -0.30
N ASP A 124 -27.99 -8.92 1.00
CA ASP A 124 -28.48 -7.96 2.00
C ASP A 124 -27.35 -7.05 2.59
N ILE A 125 -26.12 -7.13 2.06
CA ILE A 125 -25.00 -6.28 2.44
C ILE A 125 -24.79 -5.20 1.37
N SER A 126 -24.64 -3.94 1.79
CA SER A 126 -24.16 -2.87 0.94
C SER A 126 -22.75 -2.44 1.33
N ILE A 127 -21.89 -2.20 0.33
CA ILE A 127 -20.49 -1.81 0.48
C ILE A 127 -20.27 -0.50 -0.28
N ILE A 128 -19.65 0.48 0.39
CA ILE A 128 -19.28 1.77 -0.22
C ILE A 128 -17.75 1.90 -0.10
N PRO A 129 -17.01 1.79 -1.22
CA PRO A 129 -15.57 2.00 -1.24
C PRO A 129 -15.25 3.50 -1.09
N LEU A 130 -14.36 3.83 -0.17
CA LEU A 130 -13.92 5.17 0.15
C LEU A 130 -12.42 5.28 -0.08
N MET A 131 -12.00 6.02 -1.10
CA MET A 131 -10.58 6.16 -1.45
C MET A 131 -9.81 6.84 -0.32
N VAL A 132 -8.66 6.28 0.04
CA VAL A 132 -7.80 6.77 1.12
C VAL A 132 -6.37 7.01 0.67
N ASP A 133 -5.58 7.62 1.53
CA ASP A 133 -4.14 7.76 1.37
C ASP A 133 -3.44 6.53 1.93
N HIS A 134 -2.63 5.90 1.13
CA HIS A 134 -1.73 4.80 1.47
C HIS A 134 -0.55 4.77 0.49
N SER A 135 0.48 3.96 0.76
CA SER A 135 1.62 3.80 -0.15
C SER A 135 1.23 3.13 -1.48
N ALA A 136 0.20 2.29 -1.49
CA ALA A 136 -0.42 1.79 -2.70
C ALA A 136 -1.37 2.84 -3.30
N TYR A 137 -1.28 3.04 -4.61
CA TYR A 137 -2.21 3.94 -5.30
C TYR A 137 -3.58 3.27 -5.46
N ASP A 138 -4.67 4.05 -5.29
CA ASP A 138 -6.04 3.55 -5.41
C ASP A 138 -6.41 2.54 -4.30
N SER A 139 -6.09 2.90 -3.05
CA SER A 139 -6.44 2.15 -1.83
C SER A 139 -7.76 2.61 -1.24
N TYR A 140 -8.47 1.70 -0.57
CA TYR A 140 -9.83 1.93 -0.11
C TYR A 140 -10.08 1.44 1.33
N MET A 141 -10.85 2.23 2.07
CA MET A 141 -11.69 1.78 3.18
C MET A 141 -13.04 1.33 2.66
N PHE A 142 -13.73 0.48 3.40
CA PHE A 142 -15.09 0.05 3.06
C PHE A 142 -16.06 0.39 4.20
N LEU A 143 -17.09 1.19 3.88
CA LEU A 143 -18.26 1.29 4.72
C LEU A 143 -19.22 0.17 4.35
N ILE A 144 -19.50 -0.71 5.29
CA ILE A 144 -20.31 -1.92 5.10
C ILE A 144 -21.59 -1.78 5.95
N GLU A 145 -22.73 -1.92 5.31
CA GLU A 145 -24.01 -1.71 5.95
C GLU A 145 -24.95 -2.89 5.70
N SER A 146 -25.56 -3.42 6.75
CA SER A 146 -26.63 -4.44 6.70
C SER A 146 -27.33 -4.53 8.05
N GLU A 147 -28.59 -4.99 8.09
CA GLU A 147 -29.36 -5.23 9.32
C GLU A 147 -29.41 -3.99 10.25
N GLY A 148 -29.37 -2.78 9.71
CA GLY A 148 -29.30 -1.53 10.49
C GLY A 148 -27.98 -1.31 11.21
N LYS A 149 -26.94 -2.08 10.91
CA LYS A 149 -25.57 -1.96 11.43
C LYS A 149 -24.63 -1.35 10.40
N ARG A 150 -23.61 -0.68 10.90
CA ARG A 150 -22.59 0.02 10.10
C ARG A 150 -21.19 -0.35 10.58
N ILE A 151 -20.38 -0.89 9.69
CA ILE A 151 -19.00 -1.27 9.96
C ILE A 151 -18.11 -0.46 9.04
N LEU A 152 -17.06 0.15 9.57
CA LEU A 152 -15.97 0.74 8.79
C LEU A 152 -14.75 -0.19 8.86
N HIS A 153 -14.37 -0.77 7.74
CA HIS A 153 -13.10 -1.48 7.57
C HIS A 153 -12.09 -0.55 6.93
N THR A 154 -11.01 -0.20 7.64
CA THR A 154 -10.09 0.82 7.15
C THR A 154 -9.18 0.35 6.03
N GLY A 155 -8.95 -0.97 5.89
CA GLY A 155 -7.76 -1.42 5.16
C GLY A 155 -6.53 -0.72 5.73
N ASP A 156 -5.51 -0.57 4.92
CA ASP A 156 -4.34 0.23 5.25
C ASP A 156 -4.53 1.69 4.84
N PHE A 157 -4.14 2.61 5.70
CA PHE A 157 -4.27 4.04 5.42
C PHE A 157 -3.18 4.87 6.11
N ARG A 158 -3.07 6.12 5.71
CA ARG A 158 -2.27 7.15 6.40
C ARG A 158 -2.91 8.53 6.25
N THR A 159 -2.45 9.51 7.03
CA THR A 159 -2.91 10.90 6.96
C THR A 159 -1.80 11.89 6.62
N HIS A 160 -0.58 11.41 6.44
CA HIS A 160 0.62 12.22 6.18
C HIS A 160 1.15 12.13 4.73
N GLY A 161 0.46 11.41 3.83
CA GLY A 161 0.71 11.45 2.40
C GLY A 161 0.03 12.64 1.70
N PHE A 162 0.08 12.68 0.39
CA PHE A 162 -0.47 13.83 -0.39
C PHE A 162 -2.00 13.94 -0.28
N ARG A 163 -2.70 12.82 -0.11
CA ARG A 163 -4.16 12.76 0.03
C ARG A 163 -4.62 12.71 1.48
N GLY A 164 -3.69 12.61 2.42
CA GLY A 164 -3.97 12.39 3.85
C GLY A 164 -4.91 13.41 4.47
N LYS A 165 -4.79 14.69 4.07
CA LYS A 165 -5.67 15.76 4.57
C LYS A 165 -7.15 15.57 4.21
N ALA A 166 -7.47 14.76 3.20
CA ALA A 166 -8.84 14.49 2.79
C ALA A 166 -9.51 13.36 3.57
N VAL A 167 -8.75 12.49 4.26
CA VAL A 167 -9.27 11.28 4.91
C VAL A 167 -10.33 11.62 5.97
N LEU A 168 -9.99 12.43 6.98
CA LEU A 168 -10.93 12.77 8.06
C LEU A 168 -12.14 13.57 7.58
N PRO A 169 -12.01 14.61 6.72
CA PRO A 169 -13.17 15.29 6.13
C PRO A 169 -14.08 14.36 5.33
N MET A 170 -13.52 13.41 4.60
CA MET A 170 -14.27 12.41 3.83
C MET A 170 -15.07 11.51 4.77
N LEU A 171 -14.44 10.97 5.84
CA LEU A 171 -15.11 10.16 6.85
C LEU A 171 -16.25 10.92 7.52
N LYS A 172 -16.01 12.16 7.93
CA LYS A 172 -17.05 13.00 8.55
C LYS A 172 -18.25 13.24 7.62
N LYS A 173 -17.99 13.43 6.32
CA LYS A 173 -19.04 13.73 5.33
C LYS A 173 -19.82 12.52 4.88
N TYR A 174 -19.17 11.39 4.66
CA TYR A 174 -19.75 10.24 3.97
C TYR A 174 -19.96 9.02 4.87
N VAL A 175 -19.27 8.95 6.00
CA VAL A 175 -19.41 7.86 6.97
C VAL A 175 -20.21 8.31 8.18
N GLY A 176 -19.73 9.28 8.96
CA GLY A 176 -20.34 9.65 10.26
C GLY A 176 -20.20 8.51 11.27
N GLN A 177 -21.16 8.42 12.23
CA GLN A 177 -21.12 7.41 13.28
C GLN A 177 -21.29 5.98 12.75
N VAL A 178 -20.53 5.02 13.32
CA VAL A 178 -20.61 3.60 12.98
C VAL A 178 -20.79 2.73 14.23
N ASP A 179 -21.21 1.47 14.07
CA ASP A 179 -21.24 0.50 15.17
C ASP A 179 -19.83 -0.02 15.47
N VAL A 180 -19.08 -0.42 14.44
CA VAL A 180 -17.76 -1.03 14.59
C VAL A 180 -16.75 -0.40 13.63
N VAL A 181 -15.53 -0.18 14.12
CA VAL A 181 -14.34 0.13 13.31
C VAL A 181 -13.41 -1.06 13.33
N ILE A 182 -13.06 -1.60 12.18
CA ILE A 182 -11.95 -2.56 12.00
C ILE A 182 -10.78 -1.78 11.44
N THR A 183 -9.69 -1.61 12.20
CA THR A 183 -8.59 -0.72 11.83
C THR A 183 -7.23 -1.38 11.87
N GLU A 184 -6.35 -0.99 10.93
CA GLU A 184 -4.94 -1.35 11.00
C GLU A 184 -4.28 -0.82 12.28
N GLY A 185 -3.20 -1.50 12.70
CA GLY A 185 -2.36 -1.09 13.83
C GLY A 185 -0.87 -1.30 13.57
N THR A 186 -0.44 -1.24 12.31
CA THR A 186 0.93 -1.54 11.86
C THR A 186 2.01 -0.76 12.61
N THR A 187 1.73 0.48 12.99
CA THR A 187 2.70 1.37 13.61
C THR A 187 2.54 1.50 15.12
N LEU A 188 1.61 0.81 15.76
CA LEU A 188 1.34 0.93 17.20
C LEU A 188 2.58 0.71 18.08
N SER A 189 3.48 -0.19 17.67
CA SER A 189 4.73 -0.51 18.37
C SER A 189 5.94 0.30 17.88
N ARG A 190 5.75 1.28 16.98
CA ARG A 190 6.83 2.06 16.39
C ARG A 190 6.86 3.47 16.97
N ASP A 191 8.06 4.07 17.02
CA ASP A 191 8.21 5.49 17.34
C ASP A 191 7.71 6.34 16.15
N ASP A 192 6.62 7.06 16.34
CA ASP A 192 6.01 7.92 15.32
C ASP A 192 6.61 9.34 15.28
N SER A 193 7.48 9.69 16.25
CA SER A 193 8.16 10.99 16.31
C SER A 193 9.03 11.28 15.08
N LEU A 194 9.45 10.22 14.37
CA LEU A 194 10.25 10.29 13.15
C LEU A 194 9.41 10.29 11.87
N THR A 195 8.07 10.22 11.98
CA THR A 195 7.19 10.18 10.80
C THR A 195 7.07 11.58 10.22
N ILE A 196 7.63 11.78 9.03
CA ILE A 196 7.49 13.01 8.25
C ILE A 196 6.37 12.86 7.21
N SER A 197 5.82 13.99 6.75
CA SER A 197 4.85 13.97 5.64
C SER A 197 5.55 13.75 4.29
N GLU A 198 4.80 13.28 3.28
CA GLU A 198 5.31 13.20 1.90
C GLU A 198 5.73 14.59 1.35
N HIS A 199 5.11 15.67 1.83
CA HIS A 199 5.53 17.03 1.49
C HIS A 199 6.89 17.41 2.08
N GLU A 200 7.14 17.08 3.34
CA GLU A 200 8.45 17.30 3.97
C GLU A 200 9.53 16.43 3.32
N LEU A 201 9.20 15.17 3.03
CA LEU A 201 10.08 14.28 2.28
C LEU A 201 10.44 14.88 0.90
N GLN A 202 9.45 15.39 0.18
CA GLN A 202 9.65 16.04 -1.12
C GLN A 202 10.57 17.26 -1.01
N GLN A 203 10.45 18.08 0.04
CA GLN A 203 11.34 19.24 0.26
C GLN A 203 12.79 18.78 0.54
N GLN A 204 12.98 17.78 1.41
CA GLN A 204 14.32 17.22 1.68
C GLN A 204 14.91 16.59 0.40
N ALA A 205 14.11 15.87 -0.38
CA ALA A 205 14.52 15.33 -1.68
C ALA A 205 14.99 16.44 -2.64
N LYS A 206 14.29 17.58 -2.68
CA LYS A 206 14.66 18.73 -3.53
C LYS A 206 16.03 19.31 -3.16
N GLU A 207 16.34 19.42 -1.87
CA GLU A 207 17.64 19.86 -1.41
C GLU A 207 18.75 18.89 -1.84
N LEU A 208 18.56 17.58 -1.62
CA LEU A 208 19.49 16.54 -2.02
C LEU A 208 19.71 16.52 -3.54
N LEU A 209 18.63 16.55 -4.31
CA LEU A 209 18.69 16.56 -5.78
C LEU A 209 19.31 17.83 -6.35
N SER A 210 19.31 18.94 -5.61
CA SER A 210 20.01 20.18 -5.99
C SER A 210 21.51 20.09 -5.72
N LYS A 211 21.91 19.38 -4.68
CA LYS A 211 23.30 19.25 -4.24
C LYS A 211 24.10 18.24 -5.08
N TYR A 212 23.52 17.09 -5.42
CA TYR A 212 24.22 16.01 -6.11
C TYR A 212 23.80 15.94 -7.57
N LYS A 213 24.76 15.74 -8.47
CA LYS A 213 24.50 15.69 -9.92
C LYS A 213 23.77 14.42 -10.33
N TYR A 214 24.16 13.27 -9.77
CA TYR A 214 23.60 11.96 -10.09
C TYR A 214 22.95 11.37 -8.86
N VAL A 215 21.64 11.23 -8.88
CA VAL A 215 20.89 10.69 -7.74
C VAL A 215 20.15 9.45 -8.15
N PHE A 216 20.44 8.36 -7.45
CA PHE A 216 19.72 7.09 -7.56
C PHE A 216 18.75 6.96 -6.39
N VAL A 217 17.52 6.56 -6.68
CA VAL A 217 16.47 6.39 -5.66
C VAL A 217 15.99 4.95 -5.67
N ILE A 218 16.13 4.29 -4.53
CA ILE A 218 15.61 2.95 -4.29
C ILE A 218 14.27 3.09 -3.56
N CYS A 219 13.15 2.80 -4.25
CA CYS A 219 11.84 2.71 -3.62
C CYS A 219 10.96 1.68 -4.33
N ALA A 220 9.86 1.28 -3.68
CA ALA A 220 8.87 0.42 -4.31
C ALA A 220 8.28 1.12 -5.54
N SER A 221 8.30 0.44 -6.69
CA SER A 221 7.81 1.00 -7.96
C SER A 221 6.33 1.36 -7.94
N THR A 222 5.58 0.76 -7.04
CA THR A 222 4.15 0.95 -6.84
C THR A 222 3.81 2.02 -5.79
N ASN A 223 4.80 2.53 -5.06
CA ASN A 223 4.60 3.68 -4.18
C ASN A 223 4.58 4.97 -5.01
N ILE A 224 3.42 5.23 -5.63
CA ILE A 224 3.25 6.30 -6.61
C ILE A 224 3.50 7.69 -6.01
N ASP A 225 3.07 7.92 -4.78
CA ASP A 225 3.30 9.19 -4.08
C ASP A 225 4.81 9.44 -3.91
N ARG A 226 5.58 8.41 -3.55
CA ARG A 226 7.03 8.50 -3.40
C ARG A 226 7.72 8.77 -4.74
N VAL A 227 7.29 8.08 -5.80
CA VAL A 227 7.79 8.33 -7.16
C VAL A 227 7.47 9.77 -7.59
N ALA A 228 6.26 10.26 -7.28
CA ALA A 228 5.85 11.63 -7.56
C ALA A 228 6.66 12.67 -6.75
N SER A 229 6.96 12.38 -5.48
CA SER A 229 7.82 13.23 -4.65
C SER A 229 9.19 13.45 -5.29
N PHE A 230 9.86 12.40 -5.74
CA PHE A 230 11.17 12.50 -6.38
C PHE A 230 11.09 13.10 -7.80
N HIS A 231 10.02 12.82 -8.54
CA HIS A 231 9.79 13.43 -9.84
C HIS A 231 9.66 14.95 -9.73
N GLU A 232 8.77 15.44 -8.86
CA GLU A 232 8.54 16.87 -8.65
C GLU A 232 9.73 17.58 -7.97
N ALA A 233 10.49 16.86 -7.14
CA ALA A 233 11.72 17.37 -6.52
C ALA A 233 12.88 17.49 -7.51
N THR A 234 12.82 16.86 -8.69
CA THR A 234 13.90 16.88 -9.69
C THR A 234 14.06 18.29 -10.28
N PRO A 235 15.22 18.97 -10.12
CA PRO A 235 15.43 20.33 -10.57
C PRO A 235 15.29 20.48 -12.10
N ARG A 236 14.88 21.66 -12.54
CA ARG A 236 14.93 22.02 -13.96
C ARG A 236 16.36 21.88 -14.49
N GLY A 237 16.53 21.22 -15.63
CA GLY A 237 17.83 20.97 -16.24
C GLY A 237 18.38 19.57 -15.95
N LYS A 238 17.84 18.85 -14.97
CA LYS A 238 18.12 17.43 -14.76
C LYS A 238 17.03 16.54 -15.35
N TYR A 239 17.37 15.30 -15.62
CA TYR A 239 16.41 14.30 -16.08
C TYR A 239 15.80 13.54 -14.91
N PHE A 240 14.52 13.17 -15.03
CA PHE A 240 13.93 12.11 -14.23
C PHE A 240 13.87 10.82 -15.05
N PHE A 241 14.56 9.79 -14.59
CA PHE A 241 14.66 8.51 -15.28
C PHE A 241 14.00 7.38 -14.52
N CYS A 242 13.42 6.46 -15.27
CA CYS A 242 12.92 5.19 -14.79
C CYS A 242 13.17 4.10 -15.85
N ASP A 243 12.78 2.87 -15.59
CA ASP A 243 12.71 1.84 -16.64
C ASP A 243 11.27 1.72 -17.20
N SER A 244 11.09 0.83 -18.19
CA SER A 244 9.77 0.60 -18.81
C SER A 244 8.72 0.13 -17.82
N PHE A 245 9.11 -0.72 -16.86
CA PHE A 245 8.16 -1.19 -15.83
C PHE A 245 7.65 -0.05 -14.94
N GLN A 246 8.55 0.79 -14.44
CA GLN A 246 8.16 1.97 -13.67
C GLN A 246 7.33 2.92 -14.52
N LYS A 247 7.66 3.03 -15.82
CA LYS A 247 6.93 3.89 -16.75
C LYS A 247 5.48 3.42 -16.94
N ASP A 248 5.26 2.10 -17.08
CA ASP A 248 3.90 1.53 -17.20
C ASP A 248 3.05 1.88 -15.96
N ILE A 249 3.63 1.79 -14.75
CA ILE A 249 2.95 2.16 -13.50
C ILE A 249 2.66 3.66 -13.43
N ILE A 250 3.63 4.50 -13.80
CA ILE A 250 3.47 5.96 -13.88
C ILE A 250 2.34 6.34 -14.85
N ASP A 251 2.25 5.68 -16.00
CA ASP A 251 1.23 5.97 -17.01
C ASP A 251 -0.19 5.62 -16.53
N ILE A 252 -0.33 4.58 -15.70
CA ILE A 252 -1.59 4.28 -15.00
C ILE A 252 -1.93 5.39 -14.02
N ALA A 253 -0.98 5.78 -13.15
CA ALA A 253 -1.21 6.85 -12.19
C ALA A 253 -1.58 8.18 -12.89
N ARG A 254 -0.93 8.49 -14.02
CA ARG A 254 -1.28 9.64 -14.85
C ARG A 254 -2.70 9.54 -15.39
N LYS A 255 -3.07 8.40 -16.01
CA LYS A 255 -4.39 8.16 -16.59
C LYS A 255 -5.52 8.47 -15.60
N TYR A 256 -5.37 8.05 -14.35
CA TYR A 256 -6.42 8.19 -13.32
C TYR A 256 -6.27 9.44 -12.47
N GLY A 257 -5.07 9.98 -12.28
CA GLY A 257 -4.76 11.03 -11.31
C GLY A 257 -4.58 12.44 -11.90
N GLU A 258 -4.08 12.58 -13.13
CA GLU A 258 -3.74 13.93 -13.66
C GLU A 258 -4.94 14.88 -13.80
N LYS A 259 -6.15 14.34 -13.93
CA LYS A 259 -7.40 15.12 -13.95
C LYS A 259 -7.71 15.79 -12.61
N TYR A 260 -7.17 15.30 -11.51
CA TYR A 260 -7.40 15.84 -10.16
C TYR A 260 -6.23 16.67 -9.64
N THR A 261 -5.00 16.34 -10.04
CA THR A 261 -3.79 17.03 -9.56
C THR A 261 -2.64 16.92 -10.55
N GLN A 262 -1.84 18.01 -10.68
CA GLN A 262 -0.63 18.00 -11.49
C GLN A 262 0.48 17.09 -10.92
N LEU A 263 0.40 16.70 -9.65
CA LEU A 263 1.36 15.79 -9.00
C LEU A 263 1.55 14.49 -9.80
N TYR A 264 0.46 13.92 -10.31
CA TYR A 264 0.48 12.67 -11.07
C TYR A 264 0.59 12.86 -12.59
N SER A 265 0.92 14.06 -13.07
CA SER A 265 1.14 14.29 -14.50
C SER A 265 2.43 13.67 -15.01
N PHE A 266 3.44 13.51 -14.15
CA PHE A 266 4.75 12.93 -14.46
C PHE A 266 5.37 13.47 -15.76
N LYS A 267 5.27 14.78 -15.98
CA LYS A 267 5.80 15.42 -17.18
C LYS A 267 7.29 15.18 -17.30
N LYS A 268 7.75 14.72 -18.49
CA LYS A 268 9.16 14.45 -18.77
C LYS A 268 9.77 13.28 -17.97
N ALA A 269 8.95 12.38 -17.39
CA ALA A 269 9.46 11.09 -16.92
C ALA A 269 9.88 10.24 -18.12
N LEU A 270 11.17 9.92 -18.22
CA LEU A 270 11.78 9.26 -19.37
C LEU A 270 12.27 7.87 -19.02
N THR A 271 12.12 6.95 -19.96
CA THR A 271 12.76 5.64 -19.87
C THR A 271 14.24 5.75 -20.21
N PHE A 272 15.11 5.37 -19.26
CA PHE A 272 16.55 5.42 -19.46
C PHE A 272 17.02 4.40 -20.51
N GLY A 273 17.85 4.84 -21.45
CA GLY A 273 18.45 4.03 -22.50
C GLY A 273 19.77 4.62 -22.98
N LYS A 274 20.53 3.84 -23.75
CA LYS A 274 21.87 4.22 -24.27
C LYS A 274 21.88 5.56 -25.01
N ASN A 275 20.80 5.88 -25.72
CA ASN A 275 20.64 7.14 -26.46
C ASN A 275 20.54 8.39 -25.58
N LEU A 276 20.35 8.22 -24.26
CA LEU A 276 20.25 9.31 -23.28
C LEU A 276 21.48 9.40 -22.36
N GLU A 277 22.44 8.49 -22.51
CA GLU A 277 23.59 8.37 -21.60
C GLU A 277 24.46 9.63 -21.59
N GLU A 278 24.88 10.13 -22.76
CA GLU A 278 25.68 11.36 -22.84
C GLU A 278 24.96 12.59 -22.26
N LYS A 279 23.66 12.67 -22.49
CA LYS A 279 22.84 13.76 -21.93
C LYS A 279 22.72 13.63 -20.42
N ALA A 280 22.57 12.41 -19.92
CA ALA A 280 22.52 12.10 -18.49
C ALA A 280 23.84 12.47 -17.80
N ASP A 281 24.98 12.09 -18.39
CA ASP A 281 26.32 12.42 -17.90
C ASP A 281 26.57 13.95 -17.89
N LYS A 282 26.06 14.67 -18.89
CA LYS A 282 26.21 16.13 -18.97
C LYS A 282 25.33 16.89 -17.97
N LEU A 283 24.05 16.57 -17.89
CA LEU A 283 23.05 17.37 -17.18
C LEU A 283 22.72 16.85 -15.77
N GLY A 284 23.02 15.56 -15.50
CA GLY A 284 22.63 14.91 -14.26
C GLY A 284 21.17 14.43 -14.26
N PHE A 285 20.81 13.69 -13.21
CA PHE A 285 19.50 13.04 -13.14
C PHE A 285 19.06 12.70 -11.71
N CYS A 286 17.77 12.40 -11.59
CA CYS A 286 17.16 11.54 -10.59
C CYS A 286 16.72 10.25 -11.29
N MET A 287 17.20 9.08 -10.86
CA MET A 287 16.90 7.79 -11.46
C MET A 287 16.28 6.85 -10.43
N MET A 288 15.08 6.36 -10.74
CA MET A 288 14.44 5.30 -9.95
C MET A 288 15.10 3.96 -10.27
N VAL A 289 15.62 3.28 -9.25
CA VAL A 289 16.35 2.00 -9.40
C VAL A 289 15.79 0.90 -8.50
N ARG A 290 16.04 -0.36 -8.89
CA ARG A 290 15.63 -1.57 -8.17
C ARG A 290 16.74 -2.61 -8.19
N GLY A 291 16.69 -3.58 -7.26
CA GLY A 291 17.63 -4.69 -7.19
C GLY A 291 17.53 -5.65 -8.38
N ASN A 292 18.17 -5.29 -9.49
CA ASN A 292 18.35 -6.18 -10.64
C ASN A 292 19.67 -5.91 -11.37
N LYS A 293 20.11 -6.88 -12.18
CA LYS A 293 21.40 -6.83 -12.88
C LYS A 293 21.59 -5.55 -13.70
N ARG A 294 20.58 -5.11 -14.45
CA ARG A 294 20.67 -3.89 -15.28
C ARG A 294 20.97 -2.64 -14.43
N PHE A 295 20.25 -2.44 -13.34
CA PHE A 295 20.49 -1.28 -12.48
C PHE A 295 21.80 -1.39 -11.73
N LEU A 296 22.23 -2.59 -11.33
CA LEU A 296 23.56 -2.80 -10.74
C LEU A 296 24.68 -2.36 -11.67
N GLU A 297 24.59 -2.68 -12.97
CA GLU A 297 25.57 -2.25 -13.98
C GLU A 297 25.59 -0.71 -14.15
N ILE A 298 24.41 -0.08 -14.21
CA ILE A 298 24.31 1.40 -14.31
C ILE A 298 24.89 2.05 -13.07
N VAL A 299 24.46 1.65 -11.89
CA VAL A 299 24.88 2.20 -10.60
C VAL A 299 26.40 2.03 -10.43
N LYS A 300 26.96 0.87 -10.79
CA LYS A 300 28.40 0.62 -10.76
C LYS A 300 29.19 1.61 -11.61
N LYS A 301 28.75 1.88 -12.86
CA LYS A 301 29.40 2.87 -13.75
C LYS A 301 29.51 4.24 -13.05
N TYR A 302 28.45 4.75 -12.45
CA TYR A 302 28.47 6.07 -11.82
C TYR A 302 29.25 6.07 -10.49
N ARG A 303 29.21 4.98 -9.73
CA ARG A 303 30.03 4.81 -8.54
C ARG A 303 31.53 4.85 -8.88
N GLU A 304 31.96 4.20 -9.94
CA GLU A 304 33.37 4.17 -10.36
C GLU A 304 33.85 5.50 -10.96
N SER A 305 32.99 6.21 -11.68
CA SER A 305 33.37 7.40 -12.45
C SER A 305 33.04 8.72 -11.75
N TYR A 306 32.01 8.76 -10.88
CA TYR A 306 31.45 10.01 -10.36
C TYR A 306 30.99 9.87 -8.88
N ASN A 307 31.70 9.13 -8.05
CA ASN A 307 31.26 8.79 -6.69
C ASN A 307 30.96 10.04 -5.81
N THR A 308 31.81 11.07 -5.90
CA THR A 308 31.65 12.32 -5.12
C THR A 308 30.42 13.13 -5.52
N ASP A 309 30.02 13.06 -6.79
CA ASP A 309 28.89 13.77 -7.37
C ASP A 309 27.59 12.95 -7.33
N SER A 310 27.69 11.70 -6.88
CA SER A 310 26.60 10.74 -6.82
C SER A 310 26.06 10.58 -5.41
N LEU A 311 24.74 10.37 -5.32
CA LEU A 311 24.01 10.05 -4.10
C LEU A 311 23.10 8.85 -4.35
N VAL A 312 23.02 7.92 -3.41
CA VAL A 312 21.95 6.91 -3.36
C VAL A 312 20.99 7.27 -2.22
N ILE A 313 19.72 7.43 -2.54
CA ILE A 313 18.65 7.61 -1.57
C ILE A 313 17.93 6.28 -1.40
N TYR A 314 17.99 5.71 -0.20
CA TYR A 314 17.19 4.57 0.20
C TYR A 314 15.86 5.07 0.76
N SER A 315 14.75 4.77 0.09
CA SER A 315 13.42 5.29 0.40
C SER A 315 12.40 4.16 0.62
N MET A 316 12.82 3.16 1.40
CA MET A 316 12.01 2.02 1.81
C MET A 316 12.24 1.75 3.31
N TRP A 317 11.43 0.86 3.88
CA TRP A 317 11.64 0.40 5.25
C TRP A 317 13.00 -0.33 5.40
N GLU A 318 13.78 0.05 6.43
CA GLU A 318 15.13 -0.51 6.64
C GLU A 318 15.14 -2.02 6.87
N GLY A 319 14.04 -2.60 7.35
CA GLY A 319 13.92 -4.04 7.52
C GLY A 319 14.20 -4.84 6.26
N TYR A 320 13.91 -4.30 5.06
CA TYR A 320 14.21 -4.98 3.80
C TYR A 320 15.71 -5.15 3.53
N LEU A 321 16.57 -4.29 4.10
CA LEU A 321 18.03 -4.43 3.98
C LEU A 321 18.58 -5.56 4.87
N LYS A 322 17.83 -5.94 5.90
CA LYS A 322 18.22 -7.00 6.85
C LYS A 322 17.86 -8.40 6.34
N LEU A 323 16.98 -8.49 5.32
CA LEU A 323 16.59 -9.76 4.76
C LEU A 323 17.79 -10.46 4.08
N PRO A 324 17.98 -11.76 4.28
CA PRO A 324 19.04 -12.51 3.60
C PRO A 324 18.82 -12.47 2.08
N ASN A 325 19.94 -12.48 1.35
CA ASN A 325 19.95 -12.42 -0.12
C ASN A 325 19.23 -11.19 -0.72
N ASN A 326 19.11 -10.09 0.05
CA ASN A 326 18.50 -8.89 -0.49
C ASN A 326 19.30 -8.34 -1.68
N THR A 327 18.61 -7.95 -2.73
CA THR A 327 19.20 -7.43 -3.97
C THR A 327 19.42 -5.91 -3.92
N LEU A 328 19.11 -5.26 -2.80
CA LEU A 328 19.16 -3.80 -2.63
C LEU A 328 20.51 -3.35 -2.09
N GLN A 329 21.12 -4.13 -1.18
CA GLN A 329 22.41 -3.80 -0.57
C GLN A 329 23.52 -3.51 -1.61
N PRO A 330 23.67 -4.31 -2.70
CA PRO A 330 24.66 -4.03 -3.73
C PRO A 330 24.49 -2.69 -4.48
N LEU A 331 23.28 -2.10 -4.43
CA LEU A 331 23.03 -0.76 -4.99
C LEU A 331 23.55 0.36 -4.08
N LEU A 332 23.72 0.09 -2.79
CA LEU A 332 24.22 1.04 -1.78
C LEU A 332 25.74 0.94 -1.61
N ASP A 333 26.28 -0.28 -1.74
CA ASP A 333 27.67 -0.59 -1.41
C ASP A 333 28.66 0.24 -2.22
N GLY A 334 29.65 0.81 -1.52
CA GLY A 334 30.77 1.54 -2.11
C GLY A 334 30.47 2.97 -2.57
N PHE A 335 29.25 3.49 -2.36
CA PHE A 335 28.99 4.93 -2.48
C PHE A 335 29.48 5.69 -1.25
N GLN A 336 30.04 6.87 -1.48
CA GLN A 336 30.43 7.80 -0.41
C GLN A 336 29.21 8.50 0.20
N ASN A 337 28.19 8.73 -0.61
CA ASN A 337 27.00 9.44 -0.18
C ASN A 337 25.79 8.49 -0.30
N VAL A 338 25.29 8.10 0.86
CA VAL A 338 24.04 7.31 1.00
C VAL A 338 23.18 8.00 2.04
N THR A 339 21.89 8.13 1.77
CA THR A 339 20.92 8.75 2.68
C THR A 339 19.67 7.91 2.78
N HIS A 340 19.16 7.69 3.98
CA HIS A 340 17.83 7.15 4.20
C HIS A 340 16.83 8.30 4.24
N LEU A 341 15.83 8.27 3.34
CA LEU A 341 14.76 9.26 3.27
C LEU A 341 13.44 8.56 3.00
N HIS A 342 12.72 8.26 4.06
CA HIS A 342 11.51 7.43 4.03
C HIS A 342 10.45 7.95 4.99
N THR A 343 9.19 7.67 4.69
CA THR A 343 8.05 7.78 5.61
C THR A 343 7.10 6.60 5.39
N SER A 344 6.37 6.24 6.44
CA SER A 344 5.50 5.07 6.43
C SER A 344 4.34 5.19 5.43
N GLY A 345 3.87 4.05 4.93
CA GLY A 345 2.62 3.93 4.19
C GLY A 345 1.39 3.81 5.10
N HIS A 346 1.59 3.61 6.41
CA HIS A 346 0.56 3.23 7.38
C HIS A 346 0.23 4.36 8.35
N ALA A 347 -0.95 4.26 8.99
CA ALA A 347 -1.46 5.22 9.96
C ALA A 347 -0.54 5.33 11.18
N THR A 348 -0.30 6.56 11.63
CA THR A 348 0.29 6.80 12.96
C THR A 348 -0.75 6.51 14.05
N PRO A 349 -0.34 6.20 15.29
CA PRO A 349 -1.26 6.08 16.43
C PRO A 349 -2.20 7.29 16.54
N LYS A 350 -1.69 8.49 16.32
CA LYS A 350 -2.50 9.73 16.28
C LYS A 350 -3.57 9.69 15.20
N ALA A 351 -3.24 9.22 13.98
CA ALA A 351 -4.19 9.13 12.88
C ALA A 351 -5.32 8.13 13.18
N ILE A 352 -5.01 7.00 13.83
CA ILE A 352 -6.01 6.03 14.29
C ILE A 352 -6.95 6.67 15.32
N VAL A 353 -6.41 7.39 16.31
CA VAL A 353 -7.22 8.12 17.31
C VAL A 353 -8.14 9.15 16.66
N GLU A 354 -7.64 9.94 15.72
CA GLU A 354 -8.42 10.96 15.02
C GLU A 354 -9.51 10.33 14.13
N LEU A 355 -9.24 9.20 13.49
CA LEU A 355 -10.23 8.44 12.74
C LEU A 355 -11.35 7.96 13.67
N CYS A 356 -11.01 7.26 14.76
CA CYS A 356 -12.00 6.75 15.71
C CYS A 356 -12.86 7.87 16.31
N LYS A 357 -12.27 9.01 16.68
CA LYS A 357 -13.01 10.21 17.14
C LYS A 357 -13.90 10.82 16.07
N THR A 358 -13.57 10.64 14.78
CA THR A 358 -14.36 11.18 13.67
C THR A 358 -15.59 10.32 13.37
N VAL A 359 -15.49 8.99 13.54
CA VAL A 359 -16.58 8.06 13.22
C VAL A 359 -17.30 7.50 14.47
N GLU A 360 -16.84 7.85 15.66
CA GLU A 360 -17.50 7.59 16.95
C GLU A 360 -18.09 6.18 17.06
N PRO A 361 -17.27 5.09 17.05
CA PRO A 361 -17.78 3.72 17.08
C PRO A 361 -18.58 3.46 18.37
N THR A 362 -19.81 2.95 18.22
CA THR A 362 -20.74 2.79 19.36
C THR A 362 -20.57 1.45 20.06
N LYS A 363 -19.99 0.43 19.40
CA LYS A 363 -19.88 -0.93 19.96
C LYS A 363 -18.44 -1.38 20.13
N ALA A 364 -17.59 -1.25 19.09
CA ALA A 364 -16.23 -1.74 19.17
C ALA A 364 -15.26 -1.06 18.19
N ILE A 365 -13.98 -1.03 18.61
CA ILE A 365 -12.83 -0.90 17.73
C ILE A 365 -12.13 -2.27 17.73
N ILE A 366 -11.93 -2.87 16.57
CA ILE A 366 -11.24 -4.14 16.40
C ILE A 366 -9.92 -3.88 15.68
N PRO A 367 -8.77 -3.94 16.38
CA PRO A 367 -7.46 -3.80 15.74
C PRO A 367 -7.10 -5.05 14.94
N ILE A 368 -6.58 -4.82 13.74
CA ILE A 368 -6.01 -5.84 12.86
C ILE A 368 -4.68 -5.35 12.28
N HIS A 369 -3.97 -6.18 11.54
CA HIS A 369 -2.71 -5.81 10.88
C HIS A 369 -1.71 -5.21 11.88
N SER A 370 -1.57 -5.83 13.05
CA SER A 370 -0.75 -5.33 14.15
C SER A 370 -0.02 -6.46 14.86
N ALA A 371 1.28 -6.27 15.12
CA ALA A 371 2.03 -7.20 15.97
C ALA A 371 1.81 -6.98 17.48
N ALA A 372 1.19 -5.86 17.85
CA ALA A 372 0.93 -5.47 19.25
C ALA A 372 -0.41 -4.71 19.35
N PRO A 373 -1.55 -5.37 19.04
CA PRO A 373 -2.86 -4.73 19.03
C PRO A 373 -3.26 -4.14 20.40
N GLU A 374 -2.77 -4.73 21.49
CA GLU A 374 -3.02 -4.30 22.87
C GLU A 374 -2.57 -2.85 23.15
N LEU A 375 -1.58 -2.35 22.40
CA LEU A 375 -1.10 -0.97 22.54
C LEU A 375 -2.16 0.07 22.14
N LEU A 376 -3.17 -0.32 21.38
CA LEU A 376 -4.29 0.55 21.04
C LEU A 376 -5.02 1.04 22.30
N GLY A 377 -5.14 0.19 23.35
CA GLY A 377 -5.75 0.55 24.62
C GLY A 377 -5.03 1.68 25.36
N GLY A 378 -3.73 1.85 25.12
CA GLY A 378 -2.93 2.93 25.71
C GLY A 378 -3.15 4.31 25.08
N LEU A 379 -3.89 4.42 23.97
CA LEU A 379 -4.09 5.68 23.24
C LEU A 379 -5.21 6.57 23.80
N GLY A 380 -5.88 6.15 24.89
CA GLY A 380 -6.90 6.95 25.56
C GLY A 380 -8.19 7.15 24.76
N LEU A 381 -8.56 6.18 23.94
CA LEU A 381 -9.81 6.17 23.19
C LEU A 381 -11.00 5.92 24.14
N PRO A 382 -12.09 6.73 24.09
CA PRO A 382 -13.25 6.56 24.96
C PRO A 382 -14.25 5.50 24.46
N TYR A 383 -13.82 4.63 23.55
CA TYR A 383 -14.66 3.62 22.90
C TYR A 383 -14.22 2.22 23.31
N PRO A 384 -15.13 1.22 23.34
CA PRO A 384 -14.77 -0.17 23.60
C PRO A 384 -13.77 -0.69 22.56
N ILE A 385 -12.77 -1.45 23.00
CA ILE A 385 -11.79 -2.10 22.13
C ILE A 385 -11.96 -3.61 22.33
N GLU A 386 -12.12 -4.33 21.23
CA GLU A 386 -12.26 -5.78 21.23
C GLU A 386 -11.02 -6.41 20.58
N TYR A 387 -10.25 -7.14 21.38
CA TYR A 387 -9.06 -7.88 20.94
C TYR A 387 -9.46 -9.30 20.58
N LEU A 388 -9.74 -9.54 19.31
CA LEU A 388 -10.13 -10.84 18.83
C LEU A 388 -8.91 -11.75 18.62
N SER A 389 -9.13 -13.05 18.69
CA SER A 389 -8.21 -14.05 18.14
C SER A 389 -8.61 -14.41 16.71
N ASP A 390 -7.65 -14.88 15.89
CA ASP A 390 -7.95 -15.36 14.55
C ASP A 390 -9.03 -16.45 14.59
N GLY A 391 -10.03 -16.34 13.73
CA GLY A 391 -11.20 -17.22 13.67
C GLY A 391 -12.30 -16.95 14.71
N GLN A 392 -12.09 -16.05 15.66
CA GLN A 392 -13.12 -15.69 16.63
C GLN A 392 -14.25 -14.90 15.96
N VAL A 393 -15.50 -15.26 16.32
CA VAL A 393 -16.70 -14.58 15.81
C VAL A 393 -17.06 -13.43 16.75
N TYR A 394 -17.25 -12.24 16.18
CA TYR A 394 -17.81 -11.07 16.87
C TYR A 394 -19.21 -10.77 16.32
N GLU A 395 -20.21 -10.64 17.17
CA GLU A 395 -21.58 -10.28 16.80
C GLU A 395 -21.81 -8.78 16.97
N VAL A 396 -22.15 -8.09 15.87
CA VAL A 396 -22.38 -6.64 15.83
C VAL A 396 -23.74 -6.25 16.37
#